data_c634845129a380988a2dd308143622d8
#
_entry.id   c634845129a380988a2dd308143622d8
#
_cell.length_a   1.000
_cell.length_b   1.000
_cell.length_c   1.000
_cell.angle_alpha   90.00
_cell.angle_beta   90.00
_cell.angle_gamma   90.00
#
_symmetry.space_group_name_H-M   'P 1'
#
loop_
_entity.id
_entity.type
_entity.pdbx_description
1 polymer ?
#
loop_
_entity_poly.entity_id
_entity_poly.type
_entity_poly.pdbx_seq_one_letter_code
_entity_poly.pdbx_strand_id
1 'polypeptide(L)'
;MIEIGAYDKLWPDVHLGPEQAVLAHRLVRGDVLLPLHWGMFDLALHGWTEPIERTLAAAARHGVRVATPRPGGMVEPAALRPVERWWPSLPWRTADEAPIRSTGTSIADSVELSEQ
;
A
#
# COMPACT_ATOMS: atom_id res chain seq x y z
N MET A 1 3.73 0.58 10.40
CA MET A 1 3.51 1.75 9.55
C MET A 1 4.45 1.67 8.37
N ILE A 2 3.94 1.76 7.14
CA ILE A 2 4.73 1.61 5.91
C ILE A 2 4.24 2.63 4.88
N GLU A 3 5.18 3.22 4.12
CA GLU A 3 4.84 4.12 3.02
C GLU A 3 4.13 3.38 1.88
N ILE A 4 3.22 4.07 1.19
CA ILE A 4 2.51 3.52 0.04
C ILE A 4 2.46 4.47 -1.17
N GLY A 5 3.00 5.67 -1.07
CA GLY A 5 2.89 6.71 -2.10
C GLY A 5 4.23 7.21 -2.62
N ALA A 6 4.16 8.12 -3.58
CA ALA A 6 5.28 8.75 -4.26
C ALA A 6 6.15 7.81 -5.11
N TYR A 7 5.66 6.63 -5.43
CA TYR A 7 6.30 5.68 -6.33
C TYR A 7 6.20 6.12 -7.80
N ASP A 8 7.20 5.80 -8.59
CA ASP A 8 7.17 6.00 -10.05
C ASP A 8 8.16 5.07 -10.74
N LYS A 9 7.85 4.71 -11.99
CA LYS A 9 8.75 3.92 -12.84
C LYS A 9 10.07 4.63 -13.17
N LEU A 10 10.10 5.95 -13.06
CA LEU A 10 11.28 6.77 -13.33
C LEU A 10 12.29 6.77 -12.17
N TRP A 11 11.85 6.39 -10.97
CA TRP A 11 12.71 6.21 -9.80
C TRP A 11 12.34 4.93 -9.06
N PRO A 12 12.55 3.77 -9.71
CA PRO A 12 12.33 2.49 -9.05
C PRO A 12 13.21 2.36 -7.80
N ASP A 13 12.78 1.59 -6.83
CA ASP A 13 13.50 1.33 -5.57
C ASP A 13 13.68 2.55 -4.65
N VAL A 14 13.10 3.70 -4.95
CA VAL A 14 13.15 4.87 -4.06
C VAL A 14 12.00 4.84 -3.05
N HIS A 15 10.79 4.59 -3.51
CA HIS A 15 9.60 4.46 -2.68
C HIS A 15 8.91 3.12 -2.92
N LEU A 16 8.38 2.53 -1.83
CA LEU A 16 7.54 1.34 -1.95
C LEU A 16 6.20 1.69 -2.61
N GLY A 17 5.81 0.86 -3.57
CA GLY A 17 4.44 0.89 -4.07
C GLY A 17 3.46 0.17 -3.14
N PRO A 18 2.16 0.33 -3.39
CA PRO A 18 1.11 -0.24 -2.53
C PRO A 18 1.22 -1.75 -2.33
N GLU A 19 1.39 -2.50 -3.40
CA GLU A 19 1.52 -3.96 -3.36
C GLU A 19 2.80 -4.39 -2.63
N GLN A 20 3.89 -3.68 -2.86
CA GLN A 20 5.17 -3.91 -2.18
C GLN A 20 5.05 -3.64 -0.68
N ALA A 21 4.32 -2.61 -0.28
CA ALA A 21 4.08 -2.28 1.13
C ALA A 21 3.29 -3.38 1.84
N VAL A 22 2.27 -3.94 1.19
CA VAL A 22 1.50 -5.08 1.73
C VAL A 22 2.40 -6.31 1.88
N LEU A 23 3.27 -6.61 0.90
CA LEU A 23 4.23 -7.69 1.01
C LEU A 23 5.23 -7.47 2.15
N ALA A 24 5.78 -6.26 2.28
CA ALA A 24 6.68 -5.90 3.36
C ALA A 24 6.01 -6.07 4.74
N HIS A 25 4.75 -5.65 4.86
CA HIS A 25 3.95 -5.86 6.07
C HIS A 25 3.84 -7.34 6.45
N ARG A 26 3.58 -8.20 5.48
CA ARG A 26 3.52 -9.66 5.67
C ARG A 26 4.86 -10.24 6.10
N LEU A 27 5.96 -9.82 5.47
CA LEU A 27 7.31 -10.28 5.79
C LEU A 27 7.72 -9.96 7.23
N VAL A 28 7.37 -8.78 7.73
CA VAL A 28 7.62 -8.41 9.13
C VAL A 28 6.55 -8.96 10.09
N ARG A 29 5.60 -9.72 9.60
CA ARG A 29 4.49 -10.31 10.39
C ARG A 29 3.70 -9.25 11.15
N GLY A 30 3.44 -8.12 10.51
CA GLY A 30 2.62 -7.05 11.07
C GLY A 30 1.17 -7.49 11.29
N ASP A 31 0.53 -6.95 12.30
CA ASP A 31 -0.88 -7.21 12.61
C ASP A 31 -1.80 -6.26 11.84
N VAL A 32 -1.68 -4.96 12.05
CA VAL A 32 -2.43 -3.93 11.34
C VAL A 32 -1.49 -3.06 10.54
N LEU A 33 -1.76 -2.89 9.25
CA LEU A 33 -1.05 -1.96 8.39
C LEU A 33 -1.65 -0.56 8.51
N LEU A 34 -0.85 0.40 8.94
CA LEU A 34 -1.17 1.82 8.85
C LEU A 34 -0.36 2.43 7.70
N PRO A 35 -1.00 2.71 6.55
CA PRO A 35 -0.33 3.29 5.39
C PRO A 35 0.11 4.72 5.65
N LEU A 36 1.31 5.06 5.24
CA LEU A 36 1.89 6.40 5.34
C LEU A 36 2.25 6.96 3.96
N HIS A 37 2.62 8.24 3.92
CA HIS A 37 3.17 8.91 2.75
C HIS A 37 2.21 8.94 1.55
N TRP A 38 0.96 9.25 1.81
CA TRP A 38 -0.09 9.38 0.81
C TRP A 38 -1.13 10.44 1.24
N GLY A 39 -1.89 10.95 0.29
CA GLY A 39 -3.07 11.77 0.56
C GLY A 39 -2.83 13.21 1.03
N MET A 40 -1.58 13.64 1.18
CA MET A 40 -1.24 14.98 1.67
C MET A 40 -0.61 15.88 0.60
N PHE A 41 0.34 15.36 -0.17
CA PHE A 41 1.09 16.11 -1.17
C PHE A 41 1.14 15.35 -2.49
N ASP A 42 1.15 16.09 -3.58
CA ASP A 42 1.38 15.56 -4.93
C ASP A 42 2.90 15.47 -5.17
N LEU A 43 3.47 14.32 -4.89
CA LEU A 43 4.92 14.07 -4.95
C LEU A 43 5.33 13.18 -6.12
N ALA A 44 4.38 12.66 -6.88
CA ALA A 44 4.63 11.75 -8.00
C ALA A 44 3.52 11.86 -9.05
N LEU A 45 3.64 11.08 -10.11
CA LEU A 45 2.73 11.14 -11.27
C LEU A 45 1.50 10.22 -11.16
N HIS A 46 1.39 9.42 -10.10
CA HIS A 46 0.19 8.62 -9.87
C HIS A 46 -0.97 9.51 -9.36
N GLY A 47 -2.21 9.05 -9.55
CA GLY A 47 -3.39 9.73 -9.02
C GLY A 47 -3.40 9.78 -7.49
N TRP A 48 -4.09 10.76 -6.94
CA TRP A 48 -4.15 10.99 -5.49
C TRP A 48 -4.59 9.75 -4.71
N THR A 49 -5.66 9.09 -5.13
CA THR A 49 -6.25 7.97 -4.40
C THR A 49 -5.71 6.60 -4.81
N GLU A 50 -4.87 6.55 -5.85
CA GLU A 50 -4.30 5.30 -6.33
C GLU A 50 -3.52 4.54 -5.26
N PRO A 51 -2.65 5.18 -4.45
CA PRO A 51 -1.90 4.47 -3.41
C PRO A 51 -2.81 3.71 -2.43
N ILE A 52 -3.84 4.34 -1.92
CA ILE A 52 -4.70 3.71 -0.91
C ILE A 52 -5.64 2.67 -1.51
N GLU A 53 -6.22 2.92 -2.68
CA GLU A 53 -7.10 1.96 -3.33
C GLU A 53 -6.35 0.68 -3.74
N ARG A 54 -5.14 0.81 -4.27
CA ARG A 54 -4.26 -0.33 -4.56
C ARG A 54 -3.84 -1.07 -3.31
N THR A 55 -3.53 -0.35 -2.23
CA THR A 55 -3.19 -0.97 -0.94
C THR A 55 -4.36 -1.79 -0.41
N LEU A 56 -5.58 -1.26 -0.44
CA LEU A 56 -6.78 -1.99 0.00
C LEU A 56 -7.05 -3.22 -0.85
N ALA A 57 -6.88 -3.11 -2.18
CA ALA A 57 -7.04 -4.24 -3.08
C ALA A 57 -6.01 -5.36 -2.81
N ALA A 58 -4.75 -5.00 -2.62
CA ALA A 58 -3.70 -5.96 -2.28
C ALA A 58 -3.90 -6.57 -0.88
N ALA A 59 -4.28 -5.76 0.10
CA ALA A 59 -4.58 -6.21 1.45
C ALA A 59 -5.72 -7.22 1.49
N ALA A 60 -6.79 -6.98 0.72
CA ALA A 60 -7.90 -7.90 0.62
C ALA A 60 -7.48 -9.28 0.07
N ARG A 61 -6.61 -9.30 -0.93
CA ARG A 61 -6.07 -10.56 -1.49
C ARG A 61 -5.23 -11.37 -0.50
N HIS A 62 -4.58 -10.70 0.44
CA HIS A 62 -3.66 -11.32 1.40
C HIS A 62 -4.21 -11.40 2.83
N GLY A 63 -5.46 -11.02 3.05
CA GLY A 63 -6.07 -11.04 4.38
C GLY A 63 -5.41 -10.06 5.37
N VAL A 64 -4.84 -8.96 4.89
CA VAL A 64 -4.19 -7.93 5.72
C VAL A 64 -5.21 -6.92 6.19
N ARG A 65 -5.19 -6.63 7.50
CA ARG A 65 -6.02 -5.57 8.09
C ARG A 65 -5.36 -4.21 7.91
N VAL A 66 -6.10 -3.24 7.39
CA VAL A 66 -5.59 -1.90 7.09
C VAL A 66 -6.36 -0.86 7.88
N ALA A 67 -5.64 0.07 8.51
CA ALA A 67 -6.21 1.24 9.15
C ALA A 67 -6.11 2.45 8.22
N THR A 68 -7.22 3.16 8.03
CA THR A 68 -7.30 4.32 7.13
C THR A 68 -7.86 5.56 7.85
N PRO A 69 -7.25 6.00 8.97
CA PRO A 69 -7.76 7.15 9.68
C PRO A 69 -7.61 8.42 8.83
N ARG A 70 -8.53 9.36 9.00
CA ARG A 70 -8.30 10.74 8.55
C ARG A 70 -7.07 11.31 9.25
N PRO A 71 -6.33 12.26 8.63
CA PRO A 71 -5.29 13.00 9.33
C PRO A 71 -5.81 13.54 10.67
N GLY A 72 -5.10 13.24 11.78
CA GLY A 72 -5.53 13.57 13.13
C GLY A 72 -6.51 12.58 13.77
N GLY A 73 -7.00 11.59 13.03
CA GLY A 73 -7.85 10.53 13.57
C GLY A 73 -7.06 9.51 14.40
N MET A 74 -7.75 8.88 15.34
CA MET A 74 -7.16 7.84 16.19
C MET A 74 -7.27 6.46 15.55
N VAL A 75 -6.24 5.62 15.78
CA VAL A 75 -6.24 4.19 15.47
C VAL A 75 -6.04 3.41 16.75
N GLU A 76 -6.94 2.47 17.01
CA GLU A 76 -6.79 1.48 18.06
C GLU A 76 -6.67 0.09 17.43
N PRO A 77 -5.47 -0.49 17.35
CA PRO A 77 -5.27 -1.77 16.67
C PRO A 77 -6.08 -2.92 17.26
N ALA A 78 -6.30 -2.91 18.58
CA ALA A 78 -7.08 -3.94 19.27
C ALA A 78 -8.60 -3.82 19.00
N ALA A 79 -9.06 -2.68 18.51
CA ALA A 79 -10.46 -2.39 18.20
C ALA A 79 -10.58 -1.69 16.84
N LEU A 80 -9.97 -2.27 15.82
CA LEU A 80 -9.89 -1.68 14.49
C LEU A 80 -11.30 -1.52 13.88
N ARG A 81 -11.61 -0.30 13.48
CA ARG A 81 -12.86 0.01 12.78
C ARG A 81 -12.78 -0.45 11.32
N PRO A 82 -13.92 -0.77 10.69
CA PRO A 82 -13.97 -1.01 9.26
C PRO A 82 -13.35 0.14 8.46
N VAL A 83 -12.83 -0.18 7.28
CA VAL A 83 -12.27 0.85 6.38
C VAL A 83 -13.36 1.87 6.04
N GLU A 84 -13.08 3.11 6.31
CA GLU A 84 -13.94 4.25 5.94
C GLU A 84 -13.18 5.14 4.95
N ARG A 85 -13.70 5.21 3.73
CA ARG A 85 -13.13 6.02 2.66
C ARG A 85 -13.48 7.49 2.88
N TRP A 86 -12.56 8.25 3.43
CA TRP A 86 -12.70 9.71 3.60
C TRP A 86 -12.17 10.50 2.41
N TRP A 87 -11.56 9.83 1.42
CA TRP A 87 -11.05 10.41 0.18
C TRP A 87 -12.09 10.30 -0.94
N PRO A 88 -12.00 11.14 -2.01
CA PRO A 88 -12.95 11.11 -3.09
C PRO A 88 -12.84 9.83 -3.93
N SER A 89 -13.95 9.45 -4.57
CA SER A 89 -13.96 8.40 -5.57
C SER A 89 -13.44 8.95 -6.89
N LEU A 90 -12.21 8.60 -7.23
CA LEU A 90 -11.51 9.01 -8.45
C LEU A 90 -11.04 7.78 -9.22
N PRO A 91 -10.86 7.88 -10.56
CA PRO A 91 -10.22 6.80 -11.31
C PRO A 91 -8.80 6.52 -10.80
N TRP A 92 -8.43 5.26 -10.77
CA TRP A 92 -7.09 4.82 -10.38
C TRP A 92 -6.67 3.59 -11.18
N ARG A 93 -5.38 3.43 -11.41
CA ARG A 93 -4.83 2.30 -12.17
C ARG A 93 -4.54 1.14 -11.23
N THR A 94 -4.92 -0.05 -11.66
CA THR A 94 -4.62 -1.29 -10.94
C THR A 94 -3.15 -1.69 -11.07
N ALA A 95 -2.74 -2.70 -10.29
CA ALA A 95 -1.40 -3.28 -10.38
C ALA A 95 -1.11 -3.84 -11.78
N ASP A 96 -2.10 -4.41 -12.44
CA ASP A 96 -1.95 -4.98 -13.79
C ASP A 96 -1.81 -3.89 -14.87
N GLU A 97 -2.53 -2.77 -14.72
CA GLU A 97 -2.46 -1.64 -15.64
C GLU A 97 -1.17 -0.83 -15.49
N ALA A 98 -0.65 -0.73 -14.29
CA ALA A 98 0.55 0.05 -13.99
C ALA A 98 1.42 -0.67 -12.95
N PRO A 99 2.09 -1.76 -13.33
CA PRO A 99 2.90 -2.54 -12.39
C PRO A 99 4.10 -1.74 -11.88
N ILE A 100 4.35 -1.86 -10.58
CA ILE A 100 5.52 -1.27 -9.92
C ILE A 100 6.53 -2.39 -9.71
N ARG A 101 7.73 -2.19 -10.25
CA ARG A 101 8.79 -3.19 -10.24
C ARG A 101 10.04 -2.65 -9.59
N SER A 102 10.64 -3.46 -8.74
CA SER A 102 12.01 -3.24 -8.25
C SER A 102 13.03 -3.64 -9.31
N THR A 103 14.19 -3.01 -9.27
CA THR A 103 15.34 -3.39 -10.11
C THR A 103 16.17 -4.52 -9.50
N GLY A 104 15.98 -4.81 -8.22
CA GLY A 104 16.63 -5.93 -7.53
C GLY A 104 15.86 -7.23 -7.64
N THR A 105 16.29 -8.25 -6.91
CA THR A 105 15.58 -9.52 -6.79
C THR A 105 14.20 -9.27 -6.19
N SER A 106 13.18 -9.71 -6.89
CA SER A 106 11.80 -9.43 -6.50
C SER A 106 11.48 -10.04 -5.14
N ILE A 107 10.97 -9.22 -4.23
CA ILE A 107 10.38 -9.71 -2.97
C ILE A 107 9.24 -10.69 -3.26
N ALA A 108 8.53 -10.52 -4.38
CA ALA A 108 7.50 -11.44 -4.83
C ALA A 108 8.06 -12.86 -5.06
N ASP A 109 9.24 -12.99 -5.69
CA ASP A 109 9.89 -14.29 -5.92
C ASP A 109 10.26 -14.96 -4.60
N SER A 110 10.63 -14.17 -3.58
CA SER A 110 10.97 -14.68 -2.25
C SER A 110 9.73 -15.13 -1.45
N VAL A 111 8.58 -14.50 -1.67
CA VAL A 111 7.32 -14.86 -1.00
C VAL A 111 6.68 -16.09 -1.63
N GLU A 112 6.73 -16.25 -2.95
CA GLU A 112 6.25 -17.47 -3.62
C GLU A 112 7.04 -18.71 -3.20
N LEU A 113 8.36 -18.57 -3.01
CA LEU A 113 9.22 -19.66 -2.50
C LEU A 113 8.90 -20.04 -1.05
N SER A 114 8.34 -19.13 -0.25
CA SER A 114 7.99 -19.40 1.15
C SER A 114 6.59 -20.04 1.32
N GLU A 115 5.76 -20.03 0.28
CA GLU A 115 4.42 -20.62 0.25
C GLU A 115 4.40 -22.05 -0.35
N GLN A 116 5.53 -22.55 -0.84
CA GLN A 116 5.74 -23.91 -1.30
C GLN A 116 6.33 -24.79 -0.18
#